data_6709858526ca138e1052b6d4efbb56f7
#
_entry.id   6709858526ca138e1052b6d4efbb56f7
#
_cell.length_a   1.000
_cell.length_b   1.000
_cell.length_c   1.000
_cell.angle_alpha   90.00
_cell.angle_beta   90.00
_cell.angle_gamma   90.00
#
_symmetry.space_group_name_H-M   'P 1'
#
loop_
_entity.id
_entity.type
_entity.pdbx_description
1 polymer ?
#
loop_
_entity_poly.entity_id
_entity_poly.type
_entity_poly.pdbx_seq_one_letter_code
_entity_poly.pdbx_strand_id
1 'polypeptide(L)'
;MPRTRAYDADLVILGAGCAGLALAARLAEGDSGLRVIAVDVRTDYSDDRSWCFWADDAHDLRPIVAHEWRDWTYQAEGGPGVAHHVDGETYQYVRGADFYAHARALIEASDRVELRLGVAAGEVRALHPSISRPAGEGVIVSTSAGDLTARWVVDTRPRRTAAMLFQCFSGAEVDHGGSLDLAALGIAPGAAGLMTGMRADADGLGFVYVLPLSDSTALVEWTRFSPSPLRASEVRAGRDAALAALGAPLGAPHVRVLREEAGVLPMGRVPSPSADATPSVPGVVVAGAAGGALRDASGYGFARIQAWARDCADRLARGEAPIGHPPEPFIRRQMDRIFLQALRAHPERTADYFAAMARGVAPARLLRFLTDRARLSDLLAIIASLPLLPFLAQLPDRSRALATSSARRPDLVRALPPVRRAPAPQREPQPQPETADQVA
;
A
#
# COMPACT_ATOMS: atom_id res chain seq x y z
N MET A 1 30.01 28.64 23.78
CA MET A 1 30.19 27.18 23.95
C MET A 1 29.19 26.48 23.08
N PRO A 2 29.54 25.58 22.15
CA PRO A 2 28.57 24.79 21.41
C PRO A 2 27.79 23.96 22.42
N ARG A 3 26.44 24.09 22.43
CA ARG A 3 25.57 23.23 23.21
C ARG A 3 25.83 21.79 22.74
N THR A 4 26.29 20.91 23.62
CA THR A 4 26.34 19.50 23.38
C THR A 4 24.95 19.05 22.93
N ARG A 5 24.84 18.60 21.70
CA ARG A 5 23.56 18.16 21.10
C ARG A 5 23.07 16.94 21.88
N ALA A 6 21.85 17.00 22.40
CA ALA A 6 21.26 15.92 23.20
C ALA A 6 20.98 14.66 22.35
N TYR A 7 20.77 14.82 21.03
CA TYR A 7 20.44 13.75 20.07
C TYR A 7 21.11 14.00 18.71
N ASP A 8 21.26 12.94 17.91
CA ASP A 8 21.71 13.03 16.51
C ASP A 8 20.65 13.69 15.63
N ALA A 9 19.36 13.45 15.91
CA ALA A 9 18.21 14.10 15.27
C ALA A 9 17.09 14.37 16.28
N ASP A 10 16.18 15.26 15.96
CA ASP A 10 14.94 15.45 16.73
C ASP A 10 13.93 14.34 16.36
N LEU A 11 13.92 13.93 15.09
CA LEU A 11 13.10 12.88 14.54
C LEU A 11 13.92 11.93 13.65
N VAL A 12 13.76 10.61 13.85
CA VAL A 12 14.23 9.60 12.90
C VAL A 12 13.02 8.94 12.23
N ILE A 13 13.03 8.86 10.90
CA ILE A 13 12.02 8.17 10.09
C ILE A 13 12.64 6.86 9.59
N LEU A 14 12.02 5.72 9.95
CA LEU A 14 12.45 4.39 9.52
C LEU A 14 11.63 3.93 8.32
N GLY A 15 12.30 3.72 7.20
CA GLY A 15 11.69 3.45 5.91
C GLY A 15 11.38 4.73 5.14
N ALA A 16 11.95 4.87 3.96
CA ALA A 16 11.71 5.98 3.03
C ALA A 16 10.90 5.49 1.79
N GLY A 17 9.83 4.71 2.05
CA GLY A 17 8.79 4.42 1.07
C GLY A 17 7.79 5.59 0.99
N CYS A 18 6.60 5.35 0.43
CA CYS A 18 5.57 6.39 0.25
C CYS A 18 5.31 7.20 1.53
N ALA A 19 5.09 6.54 2.68
CA ALA A 19 4.75 7.23 3.94
C ALA A 19 5.95 7.99 4.54
N GLY A 20 7.14 7.38 4.56
CA GLY A 20 8.32 8.03 5.10
C GLY A 20 8.77 9.22 4.26
N LEU A 21 8.76 9.10 2.94
CA LEU A 21 9.07 10.21 2.04
C LEU A 21 8.02 11.31 2.09
N ALA A 22 6.72 10.98 2.18
CA ALA A 22 5.67 11.99 2.32
C ALA A 22 5.89 12.84 3.58
N LEU A 23 6.20 12.22 4.71
CA LEU A 23 6.48 12.95 5.95
C LEU A 23 7.79 13.75 5.86
N ALA A 24 8.87 13.14 5.36
CA ALA A 24 10.16 13.80 5.22
C ALA A 24 10.09 15.03 4.29
N ALA A 25 9.40 14.91 3.15
CA ALA A 25 9.20 16.01 2.21
C ALA A 25 8.39 17.16 2.83
N ARG A 26 7.32 16.86 3.57
CA ARG A 26 6.54 17.87 4.28
C ARG A 26 7.35 18.63 5.35
N LEU A 27 8.20 17.91 6.06
CA LEU A 27 9.09 18.53 7.07
C LEU A 27 10.21 19.35 6.41
N ALA A 28 10.63 18.96 5.21
CA ALA A 28 11.62 19.70 4.42
C ALA A 28 11.05 21.00 3.82
N GLU A 29 9.80 20.95 3.35
CA GLU A 29 9.08 22.11 2.79
C GLU A 29 8.64 23.11 3.85
N GLY A 30 8.27 22.60 5.04
CA GLY A 30 7.85 23.42 6.17
C GLY A 30 9.01 23.92 7.04
N ASP A 31 8.78 25.00 7.78
CA ASP A 31 9.75 25.54 8.76
C ASP A 31 9.50 24.94 10.16
N SER A 32 9.70 23.63 10.29
CA SER A 32 9.54 22.95 11.58
C SER A 32 10.69 23.22 12.56
N GLY A 33 11.83 23.69 12.09
CA GLY A 33 13.06 23.84 12.87
C GLY A 33 13.70 22.54 13.33
N LEU A 34 13.07 21.36 13.05
CA LEU A 34 13.55 20.06 13.50
C LEU A 34 14.64 19.51 12.58
N ARG A 35 15.61 18.82 13.18
CA ARG A 35 16.55 17.98 12.44
C ARG A 35 15.94 16.59 12.27
N VAL A 36 15.84 16.15 11.02
CA VAL A 36 15.21 14.88 10.64
C VAL A 36 16.20 14.02 9.89
N ILE A 37 16.30 12.76 10.27
CA ILE A 37 17.05 11.74 9.52
C ILE A 37 16.08 10.66 9.09
N ALA A 38 15.90 10.48 7.78
CA ALA A 38 15.16 9.37 7.20
C ALA A 38 16.15 8.30 6.70
N VAL A 39 15.92 7.04 7.06
CA VAL A 39 16.78 5.92 6.68
C VAL A 39 16.01 4.86 5.92
N ASP A 40 16.60 4.29 4.87
CA ASP A 40 16.02 3.16 4.13
C ASP A 40 17.13 2.19 3.69
N VAL A 41 16.80 0.90 3.66
CA VAL A 41 17.70 -0.15 3.20
C VAL A 41 17.91 -0.12 1.68
N ARG A 42 16.97 0.46 0.92
CA ARG A 42 17.13 0.65 -0.53
C ARG A 42 18.28 1.62 -0.82
N THR A 43 18.97 1.36 -1.92
CA THR A 43 20.09 2.20 -2.36
C THR A 43 19.68 3.20 -3.43
N ASP A 44 18.54 2.96 -4.08
CA ASP A 44 18.01 3.77 -5.17
C ASP A 44 16.48 3.65 -5.26
N TYR A 45 15.87 4.52 -6.07
CA TYR A 45 14.44 4.51 -6.39
C TYR A 45 14.25 4.19 -7.88
N SER A 46 13.41 3.21 -8.14
CA SER A 46 12.97 2.86 -9.48
C SER A 46 11.49 3.19 -9.66
N ASP A 47 11.00 3.17 -10.89
CA ASP A 47 9.57 3.34 -11.19
C ASP A 47 8.81 2.03 -10.93
N ASP A 48 8.78 1.62 -9.67
CA ASP A 48 8.32 0.32 -9.21
C ASP A 48 6.83 0.29 -8.80
N ARG A 49 6.14 1.45 -8.85
CA ARG A 49 4.76 1.60 -8.33
C ARG A 49 3.97 2.65 -9.06
N SER A 50 2.66 2.48 -8.95
CA SER A 50 1.66 3.47 -9.32
C SER A 50 0.80 3.81 -8.12
N TRP A 51 0.39 5.06 -8.02
CA TRP A 51 -0.64 5.47 -7.07
C TRP A 51 -1.75 6.20 -7.80
N CYS A 52 -2.95 5.65 -7.63
CA CYS A 52 -4.14 6.27 -8.16
C CYS A 52 -5.09 6.66 -7.04
N PHE A 53 -5.74 7.80 -7.21
CA PHE A 53 -6.68 8.34 -6.23
C PHE A 53 -7.66 9.30 -6.90
N TRP A 54 -8.79 9.53 -6.26
CA TRP A 54 -9.73 10.57 -6.72
C TRP A 54 -9.46 11.87 -5.97
N ALA A 55 -9.40 12.94 -6.72
CA ALA A 55 -9.30 14.31 -6.21
C ALA A 55 -9.84 15.33 -7.20
N ASP A 56 -10.11 16.53 -6.69
CA ASP A 56 -10.20 17.74 -7.50
C ASP A 56 -8.79 18.25 -7.89
N ASP A 57 -8.71 19.37 -8.56
CA ASP A 57 -7.43 19.96 -8.97
C ASP A 57 -6.72 20.75 -7.86
N ALA A 58 -7.37 20.94 -6.71
CA ALA A 58 -6.88 21.81 -5.64
C ALA A 58 -6.07 21.02 -4.57
N HIS A 59 -5.02 20.32 -5.00
CA HIS A 59 -4.11 19.63 -4.08
C HIS A 59 -2.64 19.83 -4.48
N ASP A 60 -1.78 19.68 -3.50
CA ASP A 60 -0.33 19.91 -3.58
C ASP A 60 0.46 18.91 -4.44
N LEU A 61 -0.10 17.73 -4.72
CA LEU A 61 0.51 16.75 -5.62
C LEU A 61 0.13 16.96 -7.09
N ARG A 62 -0.69 17.97 -7.41
CA ARG A 62 -1.10 18.26 -8.80
C ARG A 62 0.07 18.35 -9.79
N PRO A 63 1.23 18.95 -9.43
CA PRO A 63 2.38 19.04 -10.35
C PRO A 63 2.99 17.70 -10.77
N ILE A 64 2.73 16.60 -10.02
CA ILE A 64 3.27 15.26 -10.31
C ILE A 64 2.18 14.27 -10.77
N VAL A 65 0.97 14.73 -11.04
CA VAL A 65 -0.06 13.92 -11.67
C VAL A 65 0.31 13.73 -13.14
N ALA A 66 0.65 12.49 -13.50
CA ALA A 66 1.07 12.15 -14.85
C ALA A 66 -0.10 11.96 -15.81
N HIS A 67 -1.25 11.55 -15.31
CA HIS A 67 -2.48 11.39 -16.10
C HIS A 67 -3.72 11.45 -15.19
N GLU A 68 -4.89 11.75 -15.81
CA GLU A 68 -6.17 11.77 -15.12
C GLU A 68 -7.32 11.35 -16.03
N TRP A 69 -8.35 10.75 -15.45
CA TRP A 69 -9.56 10.33 -16.13
C TRP A 69 -10.79 10.94 -15.45
N ARG A 70 -11.68 11.51 -16.25
CA ARG A 70 -12.97 12.05 -15.78
C ARG A 70 -14.01 10.95 -15.58
N ASP A 71 -13.89 9.89 -16.39
CA ASP A 71 -14.81 8.77 -16.43
C ASP A 71 -14.08 7.49 -16.07
N TRP A 72 -14.75 6.57 -15.36
CA TRP A 72 -14.23 5.26 -15.08
C TRP A 72 -15.32 4.19 -15.14
N THR A 73 -14.93 2.96 -15.46
CA THR A 73 -15.83 1.84 -15.71
C THR A 73 -15.58 0.69 -14.78
N TYR A 74 -16.66 0.06 -14.33
CA TYR A 74 -16.68 -1.24 -13.66
C TYR A 74 -17.39 -2.26 -14.56
N GLN A 75 -16.91 -3.53 -14.60
CA GLN A 75 -17.54 -4.55 -15.41
C GLN A 75 -17.35 -5.94 -14.80
N ALA A 76 -18.45 -6.69 -14.61
CA ALA A 76 -18.38 -8.13 -14.41
C ALA A 76 -18.17 -8.84 -15.76
N GLU A 77 -17.43 -9.94 -15.80
CA GLU A 77 -17.16 -10.72 -17.01
C GLU A 77 -18.47 -11.07 -17.75
N GLY A 78 -18.50 -10.78 -19.04
CA GLY A 78 -19.68 -11.00 -19.90
C GLY A 78 -20.86 -10.06 -19.63
N GLY A 79 -20.75 -9.16 -18.67
CA GLY A 79 -21.78 -8.15 -18.38
C GLY A 79 -21.49 -6.80 -19.06
N PRO A 80 -22.46 -5.88 -19.02
CA PRO A 80 -22.25 -4.53 -19.52
C PRO A 80 -21.29 -3.74 -18.61
N GLY A 81 -20.49 -2.87 -19.21
CA GLY A 81 -19.73 -1.86 -18.49
C GLY A 81 -20.66 -0.86 -17.78
N VAL A 82 -20.31 -0.47 -16.56
CA VAL A 82 -21.00 0.56 -15.79
C VAL A 82 -20.09 1.75 -15.66
N ALA A 83 -20.34 2.77 -16.47
CA ALA A 83 -19.57 4.00 -16.47
C ALA A 83 -20.00 4.92 -15.31
N HIS A 84 -19.02 5.51 -14.66
CA HIS A 84 -19.20 6.48 -13.59
C HIS A 84 -18.52 7.79 -13.96
N HIS A 85 -19.16 8.89 -13.59
CA HIS A 85 -18.68 10.25 -13.69
C HIS A 85 -19.10 11.03 -12.44
N VAL A 86 -18.23 11.92 -11.97
CA VAL A 86 -18.55 12.85 -10.88
C VAL A 86 -17.92 14.20 -11.20
N ASP A 87 -18.76 15.22 -11.34
CA ASP A 87 -18.32 16.58 -11.64
C ASP A 87 -17.31 17.09 -10.60
N GLY A 88 -16.20 17.66 -11.08
CA GLY A 88 -15.15 18.24 -10.25
C GLY A 88 -14.21 17.23 -9.61
N GLU A 89 -14.36 15.94 -9.88
CA GLU A 89 -13.47 14.88 -9.39
C GLU A 89 -12.90 14.08 -10.55
N THR A 90 -11.61 13.82 -10.54
CA THR A 90 -10.93 12.95 -11.51
C THR A 90 -10.22 11.81 -10.81
N TYR A 91 -10.09 10.68 -11.50
CA TYR A 91 -9.21 9.60 -11.07
C TYR A 91 -7.81 9.91 -11.57
N GLN A 92 -6.90 10.20 -10.67
CA GLN A 92 -5.57 10.71 -10.95
C GLN A 92 -4.50 9.66 -10.74
N TYR A 93 -3.49 9.69 -11.58
CA TYR A 93 -2.39 8.75 -11.61
C TYR A 93 -1.06 9.47 -11.35
N VAL A 94 -0.33 8.99 -10.36
CA VAL A 94 1.03 9.42 -10.01
C VAL A 94 1.98 8.23 -10.16
N ARG A 95 3.04 8.41 -10.94
CA ARG A 95 4.11 7.41 -11.08
C ARG A 95 4.97 7.38 -9.84
N GLY A 96 5.47 6.20 -9.51
CA GLY A 96 6.42 6.04 -8.40
C GLY A 96 7.64 6.93 -8.58
N ALA A 97 8.24 6.91 -9.76
CA ALA A 97 9.42 7.73 -10.07
C ALA A 97 9.19 9.23 -9.84
N ASP A 98 8.02 9.76 -10.28
CA ASP A 98 7.71 11.19 -10.17
C ASP A 98 7.52 11.61 -8.70
N PHE A 99 6.82 10.78 -7.92
CA PHE A 99 6.67 11.02 -6.48
C PHE A 99 8.02 10.96 -5.74
N TYR A 100 8.85 9.96 -6.05
CA TYR A 100 10.17 9.83 -5.43
C TYR A 100 11.09 11.01 -5.79
N ALA A 101 11.09 11.41 -7.07
CA ALA A 101 11.87 12.56 -7.52
C ALA A 101 11.40 13.86 -6.86
N HIS A 102 10.09 14.10 -6.79
CA HIS A 102 9.51 15.27 -6.13
C HIS A 102 9.87 15.32 -4.64
N ALA A 103 9.65 14.22 -3.91
CA ALA A 103 9.94 14.17 -2.49
C ALA A 103 11.44 14.36 -2.20
N ARG A 104 12.30 13.74 -3.00
CA ARG A 104 13.76 13.90 -2.89
C ARG A 104 14.20 15.32 -3.17
N ALA A 105 13.68 15.97 -4.19
CA ALA A 105 14.01 17.36 -4.50
C ALA A 105 13.70 18.31 -3.33
N LEU A 106 12.55 18.12 -2.66
CA LEU A 106 12.19 18.88 -1.46
C LEU A 106 13.18 18.59 -0.30
N ILE A 107 13.53 17.33 -0.08
CA ILE A 107 14.49 16.93 0.96
C ILE A 107 15.89 17.50 0.68
N GLU A 108 16.37 17.40 -0.55
CA GLU A 108 17.68 17.89 -0.97
C GLU A 108 17.79 19.43 -0.89
N ALA A 109 16.67 20.15 -1.00
CA ALA A 109 16.63 21.61 -0.83
C ALA A 109 16.66 22.04 0.65
N SER A 110 16.51 21.11 1.59
CA SER A 110 16.49 21.39 3.03
C SER A 110 17.84 21.10 3.67
N ASP A 111 18.29 22.00 4.54
CA ASP A 111 19.47 21.78 5.39
C ASP A 111 19.16 21.02 6.69
N ARG A 112 17.88 20.70 6.94
CA ARG A 112 17.40 20.09 8.18
C ARG A 112 16.92 18.66 8.06
N VAL A 113 16.63 18.20 6.83
CA VAL A 113 16.12 16.85 6.56
C VAL A 113 17.17 16.10 5.74
N GLU A 114 17.67 15.01 6.29
CA GLU A 114 18.67 14.15 5.64
C GLU A 114 18.05 12.80 5.28
N LEU A 115 18.23 12.36 4.02
CA LEU A 115 17.84 11.04 3.54
C LEU A 115 19.08 10.16 3.39
N ARG A 116 19.15 9.07 4.17
CA ARG A 116 20.25 8.10 4.12
C ARG A 116 19.76 6.80 3.50
N LEU A 117 20.13 6.56 2.27
CA LEU A 117 19.87 5.30 1.55
C LEU A 117 20.96 4.27 1.83
N GLY A 118 20.65 2.97 1.64
CA GLY A 118 21.57 1.86 1.91
C GLY A 118 21.77 1.60 3.42
N VAL A 119 20.95 2.19 4.29
CA VAL A 119 21.05 2.06 5.73
C VAL A 119 19.92 1.19 6.27
N ALA A 120 20.25 -0.01 6.75
CA ALA A 120 19.29 -0.90 7.39
C ALA A 120 19.07 -0.47 8.84
N ALA A 121 17.80 -0.20 9.21
CA ALA A 121 17.42 0.06 10.59
C ALA A 121 17.00 -1.26 11.28
N GLY A 122 17.57 -1.51 12.45
CA GLY A 122 17.33 -2.69 13.28
C GLY A 122 16.36 -2.42 14.43
N GLU A 123 16.82 -2.73 15.64
CA GLU A 123 16.07 -2.61 16.89
C GLU A 123 15.90 -1.15 17.31
N VAL A 124 14.73 -0.86 17.88
CA VAL A 124 14.41 0.44 18.46
C VAL A 124 14.19 0.28 19.95
N ARG A 125 14.93 1.03 20.77
CA ARG A 125 14.91 0.94 22.23
C ARG A 125 14.76 2.30 22.86
N ALA A 126 14.21 2.35 24.08
CA ALA A 126 14.23 3.56 24.89
C ALA A 126 15.68 3.93 25.22
N LEU A 127 15.99 5.21 25.12
CA LEU A 127 17.28 5.73 25.56
C LEU A 127 17.30 5.78 27.08
N HIS A 128 18.36 5.22 27.69
CA HIS A 128 18.48 5.25 29.14
C HIS A 128 18.62 6.69 29.69
N PRO A 129 18.01 6.99 30.84
CA PRO A 129 18.17 8.29 31.48
C PRO A 129 19.63 8.64 31.73
N SER A 130 19.99 9.88 31.54
CA SER A 130 21.29 10.43 31.93
C SER A 130 21.07 11.72 32.74
N ILE A 131 22.13 12.25 33.38
CA ILE A 131 22.08 13.50 34.18
C ILE A 131 21.54 14.68 33.35
N SER A 132 21.70 14.62 32.02
CA SER A 132 21.24 15.66 31.09
C SER A 132 19.89 15.33 30.42
N ARG A 133 19.22 14.21 30.75
CA ARG A 133 17.99 13.77 30.15
C ARG A 133 17.06 13.10 31.16
N PRO A 134 15.80 13.57 31.29
CA PRO A 134 14.80 12.90 32.13
C PRO A 134 14.51 11.45 31.71
N ALA A 135 14.06 10.63 32.66
CA ALA A 135 13.62 9.28 32.38
C ALA A 135 12.45 9.28 31.37
N GLY A 136 12.54 8.45 30.31
CA GLY A 136 11.51 8.31 29.29
C GLY A 136 11.62 9.27 28.10
N GLU A 137 12.64 10.13 28.05
CA GLU A 137 12.89 10.97 26.88
C GLU A 137 13.99 10.36 25.98
N GLY A 138 13.63 10.17 24.70
CA GLY A 138 14.52 9.75 23.63
C GLY A 138 14.56 8.25 23.35
N VAL A 139 14.98 7.97 22.14
CA VAL A 139 15.00 6.66 21.53
C VAL A 139 16.38 6.44 20.89
N ILE A 140 16.86 5.20 20.94
CA ILE A 140 18.04 4.75 20.20
C ILE A 140 17.60 3.75 19.14
N VAL A 141 18.06 3.95 17.92
CA VAL A 141 17.83 3.09 16.75
C VAL A 141 19.15 2.49 16.33
N SER A 142 19.27 1.18 16.37
CA SER A 142 20.44 0.50 15.80
C SER A 142 20.36 0.50 14.28
N THR A 143 21.42 0.91 13.60
CA THR A 143 21.49 0.87 12.14
C THR A 143 22.78 0.22 11.65
N SER A 144 22.80 -0.18 10.37
CA SER A 144 24.02 -0.71 9.73
C SER A 144 25.15 0.32 9.63
N ALA A 145 24.85 1.62 9.80
CA ALA A 145 25.81 2.74 9.78
C ALA A 145 26.14 3.27 11.18
N GLY A 146 25.78 2.55 12.25
CA GLY A 146 25.92 2.96 13.63
C GLY A 146 24.57 3.33 14.27
N ASP A 147 24.57 3.49 15.59
CA ASP A 147 23.37 3.85 16.34
C ASP A 147 22.99 5.31 16.10
N LEU A 148 21.69 5.58 16.03
CA LEU A 148 21.10 6.92 15.96
C LEU A 148 20.28 7.18 17.21
N THR A 149 20.47 8.34 17.81
CA THR A 149 19.68 8.82 18.94
C THR A 149 18.71 9.91 18.49
N ALA A 150 17.44 9.83 18.93
CA ALA A 150 16.44 10.82 18.57
C ALA A 150 15.46 11.09 19.73
N ARG A 151 14.78 12.22 19.68
CA ARG A 151 13.65 12.48 20.56
C ARG A 151 12.46 11.61 20.20
N TRP A 152 12.19 11.47 18.90
CA TRP A 152 11.08 10.70 18.35
C TRP A 152 11.51 9.80 17.19
N VAL A 153 10.76 8.73 16.99
CA VAL A 153 10.87 7.82 15.84
C VAL A 153 9.51 7.63 15.20
N VAL A 154 9.45 7.75 13.87
CA VAL A 154 8.31 7.32 13.06
C VAL A 154 8.73 6.10 12.25
N ASP A 155 8.15 4.94 12.55
CA ASP A 155 8.46 3.68 11.87
C ASP A 155 7.42 3.40 10.79
N THR A 156 7.82 3.56 9.52
CA THR A 156 7.00 3.30 8.32
C THR A 156 7.40 2.01 7.59
N ARG A 157 8.28 1.20 8.19
CA ARG A 157 8.76 -0.04 7.57
C ARG A 157 7.62 -1.02 7.35
N PRO A 158 7.65 -1.79 6.25
CA PRO A 158 6.65 -2.82 6.03
C PRO A 158 6.75 -3.92 7.10
N ARG A 159 5.60 -4.38 7.58
CA ARG A 159 5.50 -5.49 8.53
C ARG A 159 4.62 -6.58 7.94
N ARG A 160 4.97 -7.84 8.19
CA ARG A 160 4.07 -8.95 7.87
C ARG A 160 2.84 -8.86 8.78
N THR A 161 1.67 -8.83 8.18
CA THR A 161 0.40 -8.70 8.90
C THR A 161 -0.50 -9.87 8.49
N ALA A 162 -1.13 -10.52 9.46
CA ALA A 162 -2.23 -11.43 9.19
C ALA A 162 -3.43 -10.62 8.69
N ALA A 163 -4.09 -11.11 7.66
CA ALA A 163 -5.23 -10.45 7.05
C ALA A 163 -6.35 -11.44 6.71
N MET A 164 -7.55 -10.95 6.52
CA MET A 164 -8.70 -11.77 6.12
C MET A 164 -8.59 -12.19 4.65
N LEU A 165 -8.14 -11.28 3.80
CA LEU A 165 -7.84 -11.47 2.38
C LEU A 165 -6.57 -10.71 2.02
N PHE A 166 -6.03 -11.01 0.85
CA PHE A 166 -4.90 -10.32 0.26
C PHE A 166 -5.26 -9.86 -1.15
N GLN A 167 -4.96 -8.60 -1.45
CA GLN A 167 -4.97 -8.08 -2.80
C GLN A 167 -3.59 -8.31 -3.41
N CYS A 168 -3.51 -9.28 -4.32
CA CYS A 168 -2.29 -9.64 -5.02
C CYS A 168 -2.37 -9.12 -6.45
N PHE A 169 -1.37 -8.40 -6.93
CA PHE A 169 -1.42 -7.79 -8.24
C PHE A 169 -0.09 -7.81 -8.98
N SER A 170 -0.17 -7.78 -10.31
CA SER A 170 0.93 -7.45 -11.19
C SER A 170 0.42 -6.59 -12.34
N GLY A 171 1.12 -5.49 -12.58
CA GLY A 171 0.84 -4.55 -13.66
C GLY A 171 2.00 -4.46 -14.64
N ALA A 172 1.70 -4.13 -15.87
CA ALA A 172 2.67 -3.72 -16.88
C ALA A 172 2.15 -2.47 -17.60
N GLU A 173 2.98 -1.45 -17.67
CA GLU A 173 2.80 -0.35 -18.60
C GLU A 173 3.38 -0.79 -19.94
N VAL A 174 2.52 -0.79 -20.95
CA VAL A 174 2.88 -1.26 -22.29
C VAL A 174 2.62 -0.19 -23.34
N ASP A 175 3.53 -0.10 -24.30
CA ASP A 175 3.24 0.51 -25.58
C ASP A 175 2.63 -0.59 -26.46
N HIS A 176 1.34 -0.46 -26.76
CA HIS A 176 0.53 -1.46 -27.46
C HIS A 176 0.24 -1.09 -28.93
N GLY A 177 0.82 0.00 -29.41
CA GLY A 177 0.68 0.44 -30.80
C GLY A 177 -0.76 0.69 -31.27
N GLY A 178 -1.68 0.98 -30.32
CA GLY A 178 -3.11 1.19 -30.62
C GLY A 178 -3.95 -0.08 -30.74
N SER A 179 -3.44 -1.24 -30.30
CA SER A 179 -4.11 -2.55 -30.45
C SER A 179 -5.03 -2.97 -29.30
N LEU A 180 -5.09 -2.21 -28.17
CA LEU A 180 -5.91 -2.55 -27.01
C LEU A 180 -7.41 -2.49 -27.32
N ASP A 181 -8.09 -3.61 -27.12
CA ASP A 181 -9.55 -3.69 -27.23
C ASP A 181 -10.23 -3.28 -25.91
N LEU A 182 -10.36 -1.97 -25.69
CA LEU A 182 -11.04 -1.41 -24.52
C LEU A 182 -12.55 -1.71 -24.54
N ALA A 183 -13.15 -1.84 -25.73
CA ALA A 183 -14.57 -2.09 -25.87
C ALA A 183 -14.98 -3.45 -25.34
N ALA A 184 -14.10 -4.47 -25.41
CA ALA A 184 -14.33 -5.80 -24.84
C ALA A 184 -14.57 -5.74 -23.31
N LEU A 185 -14.01 -4.74 -22.63
CA LEU A 185 -14.23 -4.49 -21.21
C LEU A 185 -15.25 -3.37 -20.92
N GLY A 186 -15.99 -2.92 -21.95
CA GLY A 186 -16.97 -1.85 -21.83
C GLY A 186 -16.36 -0.49 -21.43
N ILE A 187 -15.07 -0.29 -21.69
CA ILE A 187 -14.35 0.95 -21.39
C ILE A 187 -14.52 1.89 -22.56
N ALA A 188 -15.11 3.06 -22.31
CA ALA A 188 -15.22 4.11 -23.32
C ALA A 188 -13.84 4.74 -23.63
N PRO A 189 -13.62 5.28 -24.84
CA PRO A 189 -12.41 6.01 -25.16
C PRO A 189 -12.14 7.13 -24.14
N GLY A 190 -10.92 7.19 -23.61
CA GLY A 190 -10.52 8.19 -22.61
C GLY A 190 -10.99 7.90 -21.17
N ALA A 191 -11.68 6.78 -20.91
CA ALA A 191 -12.07 6.36 -19.56
C ALA A 191 -11.06 5.38 -18.95
N ALA A 192 -10.96 5.36 -17.62
CA ALA A 192 -10.22 4.33 -16.89
C ALA A 192 -11.09 3.07 -16.67
N GLY A 193 -10.52 1.90 -16.88
CA GLY A 193 -11.13 0.64 -16.46
C GLY A 193 -10.74 0.30 -15.02
N LEU A 194 -11.72 0.34 -14.11
CA LEU A 194 -11.52 -0.04 -12.70
C LEU A 194 -12.31 -1.32 -12.43
N MET A 195 -11.66 -2.35 -11.90
CA MET A 195 -12.31 -3.64 -11.64
C MET A 195 -13.12 -4.12 -12.87
N THR A 196 -12.47 -4.19 -14.03
CA THR A 196 -13.09 -4.68 -15.27
C THR A 196 -12.80 -6.17 -15.47
N GLY A 197 -13.65 -6.86 -16.24
CA GLY A 197 -13.55 -8.30 -16.42
C GLY A 197 -13.61 -9.09 -15.10
N MET A 198 -14.38 -8.60 -14.11
CA MET A 198 -14.48 -9.24 -12.81
C MET A 198 -14.97 -10.68 -12.93
N ARG A 199 -14.15 -11.63 -12.50
CA ARG A 199 -14.46 -13.05 -12.46
C ARG A 199 -14.19 -13.60 -11.07
N ALA A 200 -15.21 -14.22 -10.48
CA ALA A 200 -15.14 -14.86 -9.17
C ALA A 200 -15.16 -16.38 -9.29
N ASP A 201 -14.41 -17.04 -8.42
CA ASP A 201 -14.37 -18.50 -8.27
C ASP A 201 -14.22 -18.86 -6.78
N ALA A 202 -14.01 -20.15 -6.47
CA ALA A 202 -13.85 -20.63 -5.09
C ALA A 202 -12.63 -20.04 -4.36
N ASP A 203 -11.62 -19.54 -5.09
CA ASP A 203 -10.37 -19.02 -4.56
C ASP A 203 -10.37 -17.49 -4.46
N GLY A 204 -11.44 -16.81 -4.90
CA GLY A 204 -11.61 -15.36 -4.77
C GLY A 204 -12.03 -14.63 -6.04
N LEU A 205 -11.67 -13.35 -6.14
CA LEU A 205 -12.06 -12.46 -7.22
C LEU A 205 -10.83 -12.01 -8.02
N GLY A 206 -10.81 -12.29 -9.32
CA GLY A 206 -9.87 -11.70 -10.28
C GLY A 206 -10.52 -10.56 -11.07
N PHE A 207 -9.76 -9.53 -11.40
CA PHE A 207 -10.19 -8.42 -12.25
C PHE A 207 -8.99 -7.66 -12.81
N VAL A 208 -9.24 -6.75 -13.74
CA VAL A 208 -8.19 -5.98 -14.42
C VAL A 208 -8.43 -4.48 -14.23
N TYR A 209 -7.38 -3.74 -13.87
CA TYR A 209 -7.30 -2.31 -14.11
C TYR A 209 -6.73 -2.09 -15.49
N VAL A 210 -7.36 -1.22 -16.28
CA VAL A 210 -6.86 -0.77 -17.57
C VAL A 210 -6.86 0.74 -17.56
N LEU A 211 -5.69 1.32 -17.53
CA LEU A 211 -5.49 2.76 -17.42
C LEU A 211 -4.82 3.28 -18.70
N PRO A 212 -5.60 3.73 -19.70
CA PRO A 212 -5.05 4.30 -20.94
C PRO A 212 -4.32 5.60 -20.61
N LEU A 213 -3.03 5.66 -20.93
CA LEU A 213 -2.17 6.82 -20.69
C LEU A 213 -2.00 7.68 -21.96
N SER A 214 -2.16 7.04 -23.13
CA SER A 214 -2.21 7.68 -24.44
C SER A 214 -2.92 6.76 -25.43
N ASP A 215 -2.98 7.14 -26.71
CA ASP A 215 -3.55 6.31 -27.77
C ASP A 215 -2.78 4.98 -27.99
N SER A 216 -1.54 4.90 -27.56
CA SER A 216 -0.68 3.71 -27.73
C SER A 216 -0.12 3.13 -26.44
N THR A 217 -0.30 3.78 -25.31
CA THR A 217 0.24 3.30 -24.01
C THR A 217 -0.85 3.15 -22.99
N ALA A 218 -0.76 2.07 -22.19
CA ALA A 218 -1.66 1.82 -21.07
C ALA A 218 -0.92 1.08 -19.95
N LEU A 219 -1.36 1.31 -18.72
CA LEU A 219 -1.06 0.40 -17.61
C LEU A 219 -2.18 -0.63 -17.54
N VAL A 220 -1.83 -1.90 -17.66
CA VAL A 220 -2.73 -3.04 -17.47
C VAL A 220 -2.28 -3.81 -16.25
N GLU A 221 -3.12 -3.84 -15.22
CA GLU A 221 -2.83 -4.52 -13.97
C GLU A 221 -3.90 -5.60 -13.70
N TRP A 222 -3.46 -6.85 -13.61
CA TRP A 222 -4.31 -7.93 -13.10
C TRP A 222 -4.20 -8.00 -11.59
N THR A 223 -5.34 -8.02 -10.94
CA THR A 223 -5.47 -8.04 -9.48
C THR A 223 -6.36 -9.21 -9.05
N ARG A 224 -5.98 -9.85 -7.94
CA ARG A 224 -6.82 -10.88 -7.32
C ARG A 224 -6.95 -10.68 -5.83
N PHE A 225 -8.18 -10.73 -5.35
CA PHE A 225 -8.47 -10.90 -3.93
C PHE A 225 -8.43 -12.39 -3.61
N SER A 226 -7.57 -12.79 -2.68
CA SER A 226 -7.28 -14.19 -2.36
C SER A 226 -7.20 -14.39 -0.84
N PRO A 227 -7.58 -15.55 -0.28
CA PRO A 227 -7.44 -15.84 1.15
C PRO A 227 -5.98 -15.96 1.62
N SER A 228 -5.05 -16.12 0.70
CA SER A 228 -3.59 -16.18 0.97
C SER A 228 -2.82 -15.43 -0.11
N PRO A 229 -1.59 -14.95 0.20
CA PRO A 229 -0.73 -14.34 -0.80
C PRO A 229 -0.43 -15.30 -1.96
N LEU A 230 -0.61 -14.82 -3.20
CA LEU A 230 -0.26 -15.57 -4.40
C LEU A 230 1.24 -15.49 -4.68
N ARG A 231 1.76 -16.49 -5.39
CA ARG A 231 3.15 -16.46 -5.87
C ARG A 231 3.30 -15.43 -6.99
N ALA A 232 4.47 -14.83 -7.08
CA ALA A 232 4.77 -13.83 -8.11
C ALA A 232 4.57 -14.38 -9.55
N SER A 233 4.80 -15.67 -9.78
CA SER A 233 4.53 -16.31 -11.07
C SER A 233 3.03 -16.38 -11.42
N GLU A 234 2.16 -16.57 -10.41
CA GLU A 234 0.71 -16.66 -10.63
C GLU A 234 0.14 -15.29 -10.99
N VAL A 235 0.53 -14.23 -10.28
CA VAL A 235 0.06 -12.88 -10.60
C VAL A 235 0.58 -12.37 -11.94
N ARG A 236 1.83 -12.73 -12.33
CA ARG A 236 2.35 -12.41 -13.65
C ARG A 236 1.60 -13.17 -14.76
N ALA A 237 1.34 -14.45 -14.59
CA ALA A 237 0.56 -15.23 -15.56
C ALA A 237 -0.85 -14.64 -15.75
N GLY A 238 -1.50 -14.18 -14.68
CA GLY A 238 -2.79 -13.49 -14.77
C GLY A 238 -2.72 -12.19 -15.58
N ARG A 239 -1.67 -11.37 -15.35
CA ARG A 239 -1.42 -10.15 -16.13
C ARG A 239 -1.18 -10.45 -17.61
N ASP A 240 -0.32 -11.43 -17.90
CA ASP A 240 0.04 -11.79 -19.28
C ASP A 240 -1.19 -12.30 -20.04
N ALA A 241 -2.05 -13.08 -19.38
CA ALA A 241 -3.33 -13.53 -19.92
C ALA A 241 -4.30 -12.35 -20.17
N ALA A 242 -4.36 -11.37 -19.25
CA ALA A 242 -5.19 -10.19 -19.42
C ALA A 242 -4.73 -9.33 -20.62
N LEU A 243 -3.42 -9.10 -20.76
CA LEU A 243 -2.86 -8.40 -21.92
C LEU A 243 -3.15 -9.15 -23.24
N ALA A 244 -3.00 -10.46 -23.25
CA ALA A 244 -3.32 -11.27 -24.43
C ALA A 244 -4.80 -11.18 -24.82
N ALA A 245 -5.71 -11.22 -23.82
CA ALA A 245 -7.15 -11.08 -24.03
C ALA A 245 -7.54 -9.69 -24.58
N LEU A 246 -6.75 -8.67 -24.28
CA LEU A 246 -6.92 -7.30 -24.77
C LEU A 246 -6.26 -7.05 -26.14
N GLY A 247 -5.71 -8.08 -26.79
CA GLY A 247 -5.04 -7.94 -28.10
C GLY A 247 -3.59 -7.48 -28.03
N ALA A 248 -3.00 -7.40 -26.83
CA ALA A 248 -1.62 -6.96 -26.61
C ALA A 248 -0.78 -8.05 -25.91
N PRO A 249 -0.61 -9.28 -26.50
CA PRO A 249 0.16 -10.33 -25.84
C PRO A 249 1.63 -9.94 -25.76
N LEU A 250 2.25 -10.18 -24.61
CA LEU A 250 3.68 -9.93 -24.43
C LEU A 250 4.50 -10.78 -25.39
N GLY A 251 5.47 -10.15 -26.03
CA GLY A 251 6.30 -10.77 -27.07
C GLY A 251 5.79 -10.56 -28.50
N ALA A 252 4.59 -10.00 -28.69
CA ALA A 252 4.17 -9.56 -30.02
C ALA A 252 5.05 -8.37 -30.49
N PRO A 253 5.40 -8.28 -31.78
CA PRO A 253 6.32 -7.24 -32.28
C PRO A 253 5.86 -5.79 -32.05
N HIS A 254 4.55 -5.59 -31.92
CA HIS A 254 3.92 -4.27 -31.68
C HIS A 254 3.73 -3.95 -30.19
N VAL A 255 4.07 -4.88 -29.26
CA VAL A 255 3.88 -4.69 -27.83
C VAL A 255 5.25 -4.57 -27.14
N ARG A 256 5.50 -3.42 -26.54
CA ARG A 256 6.73 -3.17 -25.79
C ARG A 256 6.39 -2.88 -24.34
N VAL A 257 6.97 -3.64 -23.42
CA VAL A 257 6.87 -3.36 -21.98
C VAL A 257 7.75 -2.15 -21.64
N LEU A 258 7.16 -1.15 -21.03
CA LEU A 258 7.84 0.08 -20.60
C LEU A 258 8.30 -0.06 -19.14
N ARG A 259 7.45 -0.62 -18.28
CA ARG A 259 7.76 -0.94 -16.88
C ARG A 259 6.82 -2.02 -16.34
N GLU A 260 7.19 -2.57 -15.21
CA GLU A 260 6.38 -3.55 -14.48
C GLU A 260 6.25 -3.17 -13.01
N GLU A 261 5.13 -3.56 -12.42
CA GLU A 261 4.91 -3.44 -10.99
C GLU A 261 4.23 -4.68 -10.44
N ALA A 262 4.39 -4.93 -9.15
CA ALA A 262 3.70 -6.01 -8.45
C ALA A 262 3.65 -5.74 -6.95
N GLY A 263 2.66 -6.32 -6.29
CA GLY A 263 2.51 -6.18 -4.86
C GLY A 263 1.50 -7.12 -4.24
N VAL A 264 1.52 -7.11 -2.90
CA VAL A 264 0.54 -7.80 -2.07
C VAL A 264 0.14 -6.84 -0.95
N LEU A 265 -1.15 -6.52 -0.89
CA LEU A 265 -1.72 -5.67 0.15
C LEU A 265 -2.62 -6.50 1.06
N PRO A 266 -2.46 -6.39 2.39
CA PRO A 266 -3.36 -7.04 3.33
C PRO A 266 -4.72 -6.32 3.36
N MET A 267 -5.82 -7.08 3.33
CA MET A 267 -7.19 -6.60 3.46
C MET A 267 -7.82 -7.14 4.75
N GLY A 268 -8.35 -6.25 5.59
CA GLY A 268 -8.91 -6.62 6.88
C GLY A 268 -7.85 -7.22 7.81
N ARG A 269 -7.01 -6.37 8.38
CA ARG A 269 -5.97 -6.81 9.30
C ARG A 269 -6.56 -7.55 10.50
N VAL A 270 -5.99 -8.70 10.78
CA VAL A 270 -6.33 -9.50 11.97
C VAL A 270 -5.31 -9.17 13.06
N PRO A 271 -5.75 -8.66 14.23
CA PRO A 271 -4.84 -8.46 15.35
C PRO A 271 -4.10 -9.76 15.67
N SER A 272 -2.77 -9.69 15.74
CA SER A 272 -1.94 -10.83 16.09
C SER A 272 -1.24 -10.55 17.42
N PRO A 273 -1.40 -11.41 18.44
CA PRO A 273 -0.73 -11.21 19.72
C PRO A 273 0.79 -11.08 19.60
N SER A 274 1.39 -11.69 18.58
CA SER A 274 2.84 -11.60 18.34
C SER A 274 3.26 -10.34 17.57
N ALA A 275 2.37 -9.76 16.74
CA ALA A 275 2.65 -8.54 15.99
C ALA A 275 2.33 -7.27 16.80
N ASP A 276 1.31 -7.36 17.67
CA ASP A 276 0.88 -6.26 18.55
C ASP A 276 1.71 -6.21 19.85
N ALA A 277 2.48 -7.26 20.16
CA ALA A 277 3.31 -7.37 21.35
C ALA A 277 4.68 -6.69 21.25
N THR A 278 4.95 -5.88 20.23
CA THR A 278 6.13 -5.01 20.28
C THR A 278 5.91 -4.03 21.44
N PRO A 279 6.75 -4.02 22.48
CA PRO A 279 6.60 -3.08 23.58
C PRO A 279 6.54 -1.68 22.97
N SER A 280 5.53 -0.90 23.35
CA SER A 280 5.44 0.48 22.90
C SER A 280 6.62 1.23 23.54
N VAL A 281 7.66 1.45 22.75
CA VAL A 281 8.78 2.29 23.19
C VAL A 281 8.26 3.74 23.20
N PRO A 282 8.31 4.43 24.33
CA PRO A 282 7.91 5.84 24.39
C PRO A 282 8.66 6.65 23.35
N GLY A 283 7.97 7.52 22.63
CA GLY A 283 8.54 8.31 21.54
C GLY A 283 8.58 7.61 20.17
N VAL A 284 8.08 6.36 20.05
CA VAL A 284 7.98 5.64 18.77
C VAL A 284 6.53 5.58 18.30
N VAL A 285 6.32 5.96 17.05
CA VAL A 285 5.02 5.89 16.36
C VAL A 285 5.16 5.01 15.13
N VAL A 286 4.23 4.06 14.95
CA VAL A 286 4.15 3.25 13.72
C VAL A 286 3.17 3.91 12.74
N ALA A 287 3.60 4.08 11.50
CA ALA A 287 2.82 4.70 10.43
C ALA A 287 2.90 3.91 9.11
N GLY A 288 2.35 4.45 8.03
CA GLY A 288 2.28 3.78 6.73
C GLY A 288 1.37 2.56 6.76
N ALA A 289 1.58 1.61 5.86
CA ALA A 289 0.75 0.41 5.74
C ALA A 289 0.68 -0.39 7.05
N ALA A 290 1.79 -0.53 7.76
CA ALA A 290 1.84 -1.21 9.06
C ALA A 290 1.08 -0.45 10.16
N GLY A 291 1.03 0.88 10.07
CA GLY A 291 0.36 1.78 11.03
C GLY A 291 -1.12 2.04 10.75
N GLY A 292 -1.72 1.42 9.72
CA GLY A 292 -3.15 1.59 9.43
C GLY A 292 -3.50 2.56 8.31
N ALA A 293 -2.55 2.91 7.45
CA ALA A 293 -2.81 3.77 6.30
C ALA A 293 -3.81 3.17 5.31
N LEU A 294 -3.78 1.85 5.13
CA LEU A 294 -4.62 1.17 4.13
C LEU A 294 -6.04 0.99 4.68
N ARG A 295 -7.03 1.29 3.84
CA ARG A 295 -8.41 0.94 4.14
C ARG A 295 -8.62 -0.57 3.99
N ASP A 296 -9.19 -1.19 5.01
CA ASP A 296 -9.29 -2.66 5.10
C ASP A 296 -10.00 -3.30 3.89
N ALA A 297 -11.08 -2.71 3.38
CA ALA A 297 -11.89 -3.31 2.30
C ALA A 297 -11.41 -2.98 0.88
N SER A 298 -10.57 -1.96 0.69
CA SER A 298 -10.17 -1.51 -0.66
C SER A 298 -8.66 -1.46 -0.89
N GLY A 299 -7.84 -1.48 0.17
CA GLY A 299 -6.40 -1.29 0.08
C GLY A 299 -5.97 0.14 -0.27
N TYR A 300 -6.89 1.08 -0.47
CA TYR A 300 -6.54 2.48 -0.76
C TYR A 300 -5.81 3.11 0.43
N GLY A 301 -4.66 3.71 0.15
CA GLY A 301 -3.81 4.28 1.20
C GLY A 301 -3.07 5.56 0.81
N PHE A 302 -2.88 5.84 -0.49
CA PHE A 302 -2.03 6.95 -0.92
C PHE A 302 -2.53 8.31 -0.40
N ALA A 303 -3.78 8.67 -0.67
CA ALA A 303 -4.37 9.93 -0.19
C ALA A 303 -4.40 10.01 1.35
N ARG A 304 -4.65 8.87 2.03
CA ARG A 304 -4.61 8.77 3.50
C ARG A 304 -3.20 9.01 4.05
N ILE A 305 -2.17 8.49 3.37
CA ILE A 305 -0.77 8.73 3.71
C ILE A 305 -0.43 10.21 3.55
N GLN A 306 -0.85 10.83 2.46
CA GLN A 306 -0.57 12.26 2.22
C GLN A 306 -1.25 13.16 3.26
N ALA A 307 -2.51 12.89 3.61
CA ALA A 307 -3.23 13.61 4.65
C ALA A 307 -2.55 13.43 6.03
N TRP A 308 -2.22 12.19 6.40
CA TRP A 308 -1.51 11.91 7.64
C TRP A 308 -0.13 12.60 7.70
N ALA A 309 0.63 12.58 6.61
CA ALA A 309 1.95 13.20 6.58
C ALA A 309 1.86 14.72 6.82
N ARG A 310 0.85 15.37 6.25
CA ARG A 310 0.56 16.80 6.51
C ARG A 310 0.22 17.03 7.97
N ASP A 311 -0.75 16.32 8.52
CA ASP A 311 -1.18 16.49 9.90
C ASP A 311 -0.05 16.21 10.90
N CYS A 312 0.79 15.17 10.62
CA CYS A 312 1.93 14.84 11.45
C CYS A 312 3.03 15.91 11.38
N ALA A 313 3.33 16.44 10.19
CA ALA A 313 4.29 17.52 10.02
C ALA A 313 3.84 18.81 10.72
N ASP A 314 2.56 19.17 10.61
CA ASP A 314 1.98 20.33 11.28
C ASP A 314 2.07 20.23 12.80
N ARG A 315 1.85 19.06 13.39
CA ARG A 315 2.02 18.83 14.82
C ARG A 315 3.47 18.96 15.25
N LEU A 316 4.36 18.32 14.51
CA LEU A 316 5.80 18.40 14.76
C LEU A 316 6.32 19.83 14.67
N ALA A 317 5.82 20.64 13.72
CA ALA A 317 6.16 22.07 13.61
C ALA A 317 5.71 22.88 14.83
N ARG A 318 4.65 22.45 15.53
CA ARG A 318 4.23 23.05 16.81
C ARG A 318 5.00 22.52 18.03
N GLY A 319 6.02 21.68 17.82
CA GLY A 319 6.80 21.03 18.89
C GLY A 319 6.06 19.89 19.61
N GLU A 320 4.93 19.43 19.05
CA GLU A 320 4.17 18.30 19.56
C GLU A 320 4.78 16.96 19.12
N ALA A 321 4.40 15.86 19.78
CA ALA A 321 4.85 14.53 19.39
C ALA A 321 4.24 14.10 18.04
N PRO A 322 4.96 13.24 17.25
CA PRO A 322 4.42 12.66 16.03
C PRO A 322 3.17 11.82 16.33
N ILE A 323 2.31 11.68 15.33
CA ILE A 323 1.08 10.89 15.40
C ILE A 323 1.09 9.74 14.40
N GLY A 324 0.41 8.64 14.74
CA GLY A 324 0.07 7.58 13.81
C GLY A 324 -1.14 7.94 12.95
N HIS A 325 -1.53 7.02 12.06
CA HIS A 325 -2.78 7.17 11.32
C HIS A 325 -3.97 7.20 12.29
N PRO A 326 -4.99 8.02 12.01
CA PRO A 326 -6.19 8.03 12.84
C PRO A 326 -6.86 6.66 12.84
N PRO A 327 -7.44 6.23 13.96
CA PRO A 327 -8.18 4.98 14.02
C PRO A 327 -9.38 5.03 13.07
N GLU A 328 -9.64 3.92 12.39
CA GLU A 328 -10.80 3.81 11.50
C GLU A 328 -12.10 4.04 12.30
N PRO A 329 -13.03 4.91 11.85
CA PRO A 329 -14.33 5.10 12.49
C PRO A 329 -15.06 3.78 12.68
N PHE A 330 -15.70 3.59 13.85
CA PHE A 330 -16.31 2.32 14.23
C PHE A 330 -17.27 1.77 13.17
N ILE A 331 -18.16 2.60 12.63
CA ILE A 331 -19.14 2.17 11.62
C ILE A 331 -18.43 1.66 10.36
N ARG A 332 -17.48 2.40 9.83
CA ARG A 332 -16.71 2.03 8.63
C ARG A 332 -15.95 0.73 8.86
N ARG A 333 -15.27 0.61 10.00
CA ARG A 333 -14.55 -0.62 10.38
C ARG A 333 -15.48 -1.84 10.44
N GLN A 334 -16.69 -1.69 10.97
CA GLN A 334 -17.66 -2.80 10.99
C GLN A 334 -18.18 -3.13 9.59
N MET A 335 -18.46 -2.12 8.76
CA MET A 335 -18.88 -2.32 7.37
C MET A 335 -17.79 -3.05 6.57
N ASP A 336 -16.55 -2.57 6.62
CA ASP A 336 -15.42 -3.19 5.93
C ASP A 336 -15.20 -4.64 6.41
N ARG A 337 -15.29 -4.89 7.72
CA ARG A 337 -15.20 -6.24 8.30
C ARG A 337 -16.29 -7.17 7.79
N ILE A 338 -17.56 -6.74 7.85
CA ILE A 338 -18.70 -7.53 7.39
C ILE A 338 -18.57 -7.81 5.89
N PHE A 339 -18.17 -6.81 5.12
CA PHE A 339 -17.94 -6.94 3.69
C PHE A 339 -16.87 -8.01 3.38
N LEU A 340 -15.69 -7.90 3.99
CA LEU A 340 -14.61 -8.87 3.79
C LEU A 340 -14.98 -10.29 4.28
N GLN A 341 -15.75 -10.40 5.35
CA GLN A 341 -16.27 -11.69 5.81
C GLN A 341 -17.24 -12.31 4.79
N ALA A 342 -18.10 -11.50 4.18
CA ALA A 342 -19.01 -11.96 3.13
C ALA A 342 -18.25 -12.40 1.85
N LEU A 343 -17.21 -11.63 1.44
CA LEU A 343 -16.34 -12.04 0.33
C LEU A 343 -15.66 -13.38 0.60
N ARG A 344 -15.20 -13.58 1.82
CA ARG A 344 -14.51 -14.82 2.23
C ARG A 344 -15.46 -16.00 2.34
N ALA A 345 -16.70 -15.77 2.79
CA ALA A 345 -17.71 -16.82 2.96
C ALA A 345 -18.35 -17.24 1.62
N HIS A 346 -18.40 -16.32 0.65
CA HIS A 346 -19.03 -16.50 -0.65
C HIS A 346 -18.10 -15.96 -1.77
N PRO A 347 -16.90 -16.52 -1.93
CA PRO A 347 -15.92 -15.98 -2.88
C PRO A 347 -16.47 -15.97 -4.32
N GLU A 348 -17.25 -16.98 -4.71
CA GLU A 348 -17.88 -17.12 -6.03
C GLU A 348 -18.92 -16.03 -6.36
N ARG A 349 -19.43 -15.32 -5.36
CA ARG A 349 -20.39 -14.22 -5.51
C ARG A 349 -19.79 -12.83 -5.46
N THR A 350 -18.48 -12.75 -5.29
CA THR A 350 -17.79 -11.47 -5.05
C THR A 350 -17.94 -10.50 -6.23
N ALA A 351 -17.87 -11.00 -7.48
CA ALA A 351 -18.09 -10.17 -8.67
C ALA A 351 -19.51 -9.55 -8.68
N ASP A 352 -20.53 -10.31 -8.25
CA ASP A 352 -21.91 -9.81 -8.17
C ASP A 352 -22.05 -8.66 -7.17
N TYR A 353 -21.36 -8.74 -6.02
CA TYR A 353 -21.42 -7.69 -5.00
C TYR A 353 -20.82 -6.38 -5.50
N PHE A 354 -19.66 -6.42 -6.14
CA PHE A 354 -19.05 -5.22 -6.73
C PHE A 354 -19.87 -4.67 -7.89
N ALA A 355 -20.40 -5.52 -8.77
CA ALA A 355 -21.27 -5.11 -9.86
C ALA A 355 -22.60 -4.53 -9.35
N ALA A 356 -23.15 -5.06 -8.25
CA ALA A 356 -24.36 -4.52 -7.62
C ALA A 356 -24.11 -3.12 -7.05
N MET A 357 -22.98 -2.91 -6.37
CA MET A 357 -22.61 -1.56 -5.88
C MET A 357 -22.41 -0.58 -7.03
N ALA A 358 -21.68 -0.98 -8.09
CA ALA A 358 -21.45 -0.11 -9.24
C ALA A 358 -22.73 0.31 -9.94
N ARG A 359 -23.71 -0.60 -10.10
CA ARG A 359 -25.00 -0.31 -10.74
C ARG A 359 -26.00 0.38 -9.81
N GLY A 360 -26.02 -0.01 -8.54
CA GLY A 360 -27.08 0.36 -7.59
C GLY A 360 -26.80 1.64 -6.80
N VAL A 361 -25.58 2.14 -6.81
CA VAL A 361 -25.20 3.33 -6.04
C VAL A 361 -24.83 4.47 -6.97
N ALA A 362 -25.44 5.64 -6.75
CA ALA A 362 -25.10 6.83 -7.53
C ALA A 362 -23.58 7.13 -7.47
N PRO A 363 -22.91 7.47 -8.59
CA PRO A 363 -21.45 7.62 -8.66
C PRO A 363 -20.86 8.51 -7.56
N ALA A 364 -21.45 9.67 -7.30
CA ALA A 364 -20.97 10.59 -6.26
C ALA A 364 -21.06 9.99 -4.83
N ARG A 365 -22.02 9.11 -4.56
CA ARG A 365 -22.13 8.41 -3.26
C ARG A 365 -21.08 7.33 -3.12
N LEU A 366 -20.86 6.53 -4.19
CA LEU A 366 -19.83 5.50 -4.23
C LEU A 366 -18.44 6.13 -4.10
N LEU A 367 -18.19 7.23 -4.81
CA LEU A 367 -16.95 7.97 -4.71
C LEU A 367 -16.69 8.48 -3.28
N ARG A 368 -17.67 9.13 -2.64
CA ARG A 368 -17.52 9.56 -1.23
C ARG A 368 -17.26 8.38 -0.30
N PHE A 369 -17.86 7.22 -0.57
CA PHE A 369 -17.59 6.02 0.21
C PHE A 369 -16.15 5.52 0.02
N LEU A 370 -15.63 5.50 -1.21
CA LEU A 370 -14.26 5.06 -1.52
C LEU A 370 -13.19 6.04 -1.02
N THR A 371 -13.52 7.32 -0.91
CA THR A 371 -12.60 8.41 -0.50
C THR A 371 -12.78 8.85 0.96
N ASP A 372 -13.44 8.03 1.79
CA ASP A 372 -13.63 8.29 3.23
C ASP A 372 -14.51 9.52 3.58
N ARG A 373 -15.23 10.06 2.60
CA ARG A 373 -16.12 11.23 2.73
C ARG A 373 -17.61 10.86 2.84
N ALA A 374 -17.91 9.55 3.03
CA ALA A 374 -19.27 9.05 3.04
C ALA A 374 -20.12 9.64 4.18
N ARG A 375 -21.34 10.05 3.85
CA ARG A 375 -22.40 10.43 4.78
C ARG A 375 -23.21 9.19 5.18
N LEU A 376 -23.99 9.26 6.24
CA LEU A 376 -24.86 8.14 6.66
C LEU A 376 -25.81 7.67 5.54
N SER A 377 -26.35 8.62 4.76
CA SER A 377 -27.21 8.30 3.60
C SER A 377 -26.46 7.54 2.49
N ASP A 378 -25.15 7.74 2.36
CA ASP A 378 -24.33 7.02 1.38
C ASP A 378 -24.07 5.59 1.85
N LEU A 379 -23.82 5.40 3.16
CA LEU A 379 -23.66 4.08 3.76
C LEU A 379 -24.93 3.25 3.62
N LEU A 380 -26.11 3.86 3.84
CA LEU A 380 -27.40 3.20 3.64
C LEU A 380 -27.62 2.82 2.16
N ALA A 381 -27.21 3.67 1.21
CA ALA A 381 -27.31 3.35 -0.21
C ALA A 381 -26.40 2.17 -0.59
N ILE A 382 -25.17 2.10 -0.05
CA ILE A 382 -24.26 0.96 -0.23
C ILE A 382 -24.91 -0.33 0.32
N ILE A 383 -25.43 -0.29 1.54
CA ILE A 383 -26.08 -1.45 2.15
C ILE A 383 -27.28 -1.91 1.32
N ALA A 384 -28.12 -0.97 0.87
CA ALA A 384 -29.32 -1.27 0.10
C ALA A 384 -29.02 -1.84 -1.31
N SER A 385 -27.83 -1.56 -1.87
CA SER A 385 -27.41 -2.09 -3.17
C SER A 385 -26.96 -3.55 -3.12
N LEU A 386 -26.65 -4.06 -1.93
CA LEU A 386 -26.12 -5.40 -1.72
C LEU A 386 -27.21 -6.41 -1.33
N PRO A 387 -27.09 -7.70 -1.67
CA PRO A 387 -28.00 -8.73 -1.20
C PRO A 387 -27.83 -8.91 0.32
N LEU A 388 -28.84 -8.57 1.10
CA LEU A 388 -28.74 -8.47 2.57
C LEU A 388 -28.37 -9.79 3.27
N LEU A 389 -28.90 -10.94 2.82
CA LEU A 389 -28.74 -12.22 3.54
C LEU A 389 -27.29 -12.65 3.75
N PRO A 390 -26.40 -12.65 2.75
CA PRO A 390 -24.99 -12.99 2.95
C PRO A 390 -24.26 -12.08 3.94
N PHE A 391 -24.66 -10.80 4.00
CA PHE A 391 -24.04 -9.81 4.90
C PHE A 391 -24.61 -9.89 6.31
N LEU A 392 -25.92 -10.11 6.47
CA LEU A 392 -26.54 -10.32 7.77
C LEU A 392 -26.01 -11.57 8.47
N ALA A 393 -25.68 -12.64 7.70
CA ALA A 393 -25.07 -13.84 8.23
C ALA A 393 -23.67 -13.61 8.84
N GLN A 394 -23.02 -12.49 8.52
CA GLN A 394 -21.71 -12.10 9.07
C GLN A 394 -21.80 -11.22 10.31
N LEU A 395 -22.99 -10.84 10.73
CA LEU A 395 -23.15 -10.10 11.97
C LEU A 395 -22.75 -10.98 13.16
N PRO A 396 -22.05 -10.41 14.17
CA PRO A 396 -21.65 -11.17 15.34
C PRO A 396 -22.91 -11.71 16.05
N ASP A 397 -22.97 -13.02 16.17
CA ASP A 397 -24.04 -13.69 16.90
C ASP A 397 -23.92 -13.32 18.39
N ARG A 398 -24.88 -12.56 18.92
CA ARG A 398 -24.89 -12.14 20.33
C ARG A 398 -24.86 -13.33 21.29
N SER A 399 -25.35 -14.49 20.87
CA SER A 399 -25.33 -15.73 21.64
C SER A 399 -23.92 -16.33 21.76
N ARG A 400 -23.05 -16.17 20.75
CA ARG A 400 -21.66 -16.66 20.81
C ARG A 400 -20.73 -15.76 21.63
N ALA A 401 -21.00 -14.45 21.70
CA ALA A 401 -20.22 -13.53 22.50
C ALA A 401 -20.32 -13.80 24.02
N LEU A 402 -21.43 -14.36 24.48
CA LEU A 402 -21.64 -14.76 25.89
C LEU A 402 -21.01 -16.13 26.20
N ALA A 403 -20.89 -17.02 25.23
CA ALA A 403 -20.33 -18.37 25.43
C ALA A 403 -18.79 -18.39 25.49
N THR A 404 -18.10 -17.47 24.82
CA THR A 404 -16.62 -17.40 24.81
C THR A 404 -16.03 -16.74 26.06
N SER A 405 -16.85 -16.09 26.88
CA SER A 405 -16.42 -15.56 28.20
C SER A 405 -16.26 -16.65 29.27
N SER A 406 -16.70 -17.88 29.05
CA SER A 406 -16.67 -18.94 30.06
C SER A 406 -15.81 -20.16 29.72
N ALA A 407 -15.14 -20.18 28.55
CA ALA A 407 -14.27 -21.30 28.19
C ALA A 407 -12.82 -21.03 28.58
N ARG A 408 -12.37 -21.76 29.62
CA ARG A 408 -10.99 -21.88 30.07
C ARG A 408 -10.05 -22.30 28.93
N ARG A 409 -8.87 -21.69 28.91
CA ARG A 409 -7.71 -22.06 28.09
C ARG A 409 -7.41 -23.57 28.18
N PRO A 410 -7.08 -24.21 27.08
CA PRO A 410 -6.14 -25.35 27.14
C PRO A 410 -4.77 -24.87 26.62
N ASP A 411 -3.77 -25.17 27.44
CA ASP A 411 -2.35 -25.10 27.10
C ASP A 411 -2.05 -25.97 25.87
N LEU A 412 -1.55 -25.37 24.79
CA LEU A 412 -0.90 -26.08 23.71
C LEU A 412 0.36 -25.33 23.29
N VAL A 413 1.39 -25.40 24.13
CA VAL A 413 2.77 -25.20 23.69
C VAL A 413 3.18 -26.50 23.01
N ARG A 414 3.25 -26.48 21.67
CA ARG A 414 4.00 -27.46 20.91
C ARG A 414 5.00 -26.73 20.03
N ALA A 415 6.25 -26.81 20.48
CA ALA A 415 7.40 -26.25 19.77
C ALA A 415 7.53 -26.90 18.39
N LEU A 416 7.66 -26.06 17.35
CA LEU A 416 8.11 -26.48 16.04
C LEU A 416 9.63 -26.68 16.08
N PRO A 417 10.16 -27.76 15.43
CA PRO A 417 11.59 -28.01 15.39
C PRO A 417 12.32 -26.94 14.55
N PRO A 418 13.61 -26.67 14.85
CA PRO A 418 14.39 -25.67 14.13
C PRO A 418 14.60 -26.06 12.67
N VAL A 419 14.39 -25.09 11.78
CA VAL A 419 14.68 -25.21 10.34
C VAL A 419 16.18 -25.40 10.17
N ARG A 420 16.61 -26.56 9.66
CA ARG A 420 17.99 -26.81 9.25
C ARG A 420 18.36 -25.84 8.11
N ARG A 421 19.40 -25.06 8.34
CA ARG A 421 20.05 -24.27 7.27
C ARG A 421 20.61 -25.23 6.21
N ALA A 422 20.29 -25.01 4.95
CA ALA A 422 20.96 -25.67 3.84
C ALA A 422 22.42 -25.24 3.80
N PRO A 423 23.35 -26.17 3.50
CA PRO A 423 24.76 -25.83 3.35
C PRO A 423 24.97 -24.88 2.15
N ALA A 424 25.90 -23.96 2.31
CA ALA A 424 26.32 -23.04 1.25
C ALA A 424 26.83 -23.80 0.02
N PRO A 425 26.58 -23.32 -1.21
CA PRO A 425 27.11 -23.96 -2.40
C PRO A 425 28.65 -23.88 -2.40
N GLN A 426 29.28 -25.03 -2.64
CA GLN A 426 30.72 -25.14 -2.82
C GLN A 426 31.08 -24.39 -4.11
N ARG A 427 32.07 -23.52 -4.02
CA ARG A 427 32.69 -22.86 -5.18
C ARG A 427 33.39 -23.91 -6.05
N GLU A 428 32.99 -24.00 -7.31
CA GLU A 428 33.78 -24.70 -8.31
C GLU A 428 35.14 -24.00 -8.50
N PRO A 429 36.23 -24.77 -8.66
CA PRO A 429 37.54 -24.19 -8.90
C PRO A 429 37.63 -23.56 -10.30
N GLN A 430 38.07 -22.32 -10.35
CA GLN A 430 38.35 -21.64 -11.61
C GLN A 430 39.51 -22.35 -12.34
N PRO A 431 39.45 -22.51 -13.70
CA PRO A 431 40.56 -23.03 -14.48
C PRO A 431 41.72 -22.02 -14.47
N GLN A 432 42.92 -22.51 -14.24
CA GLN A 432 44.16 -21.73 -14.35
C GLN A 432 44.44 -21.37 -15.82
N PRO A 433 45.02 -20.21 -16.09
CA PRO A 433 45.41 -19.86 -17.45
C PRO A 433 46.60 -20.72 -17.91
N GLU A 434 46.44 -21.37 -19.05
CA GLU A 434 47.54 -22.02 -19.75
C GLU A 434 48.58 -21.00 -20.16
N THR A 435 49.78 -21.22 -19.72
CA THR A 435 50.98 -20.53 -20.18
C THR A 435 51.29 -20.96 -21.63
N ALA A 436 51.16 -19.99 -22.55
CA ALA A 436 51.74 -20.13 -23.89
C ALA A 436 53.25 -19.94 -23.77
N ASP A 437 53.99 -21.00 -24.01
CA ASP A 437 55.40 -20.88 -24.41
C ASP A 437 55.75 -22.01 -25.38
N GLN A 438 56.42 -21.57 -26.46
CA GLN A 438 57.25 -22.31 -27.45
C GLN A 438 56.49 -23.18 -28.49
N VAL A 439 56.57 -22.90 -29.77
CA VAL A 439 57.73 -23.16 -30.66
C VAL A 439 57.44 -22.69 -32.10
N ALA A 440 58.46 -22.05 -32.71
CA ALA A 440 58.80 -21.86 -34.14
C ALA A 440 57.87 -21.05 -35.02
#